data_195a0bb94c4b76183705717d760a5a91
#
_entry.id   195a0bb94c4b76183705717d760a5a91
#
_cell.length_a   1.000
_cell.length_b   1.000
_cell.length_c   1.000
_cell.angle_alpha   90.00
_cell.angle_beta   90.00
_cell.angle_gamma   90.00
#
_symmetry.space_group_name_H-M   'P 1'
#
loop_
_entity.id
_entity.type
_entity.pdbx_description
1 polymer ?
#
loop_
_entity_poly.entity_id
_entity_poly.type
_entity_poly.pdbx_seq_one_letter_code
_entity_poly.pdbx_strand_id
1 'polypeptide(L)'
;MNNPAQTDITLLLDDFRNGRKEIINQLLPVVYKELRRLASRYLRKEYNNRTIQTTELVHEAYLKLAGSSDIAAKNRAQFFGIAANSMRQILVDYARKKHAVKRGGDFARITLYEDIVLTEGDNDRIIAIDNALTKLGDIDERLCRIVELRFFSGLSIDETAEVMNISASTVKREWALAKAWLFRELEERQSL
;
A
#
# COMPACT_ATOMS: atom_id res chain seq x y z
N MET A 1 20.04 18.05 -3.62
CA MET A 1 20.74 17.68 -2.36
C MET A 1 20.14 16.38 -1.88
N ASN A 2 20.87 15.26 -2.02
CA ASN A 2 20.40 13.96 -1.52
C ASN A 2 20.40 13.96 0.01
N ASN A 3 19.26 13.60 0.59
CA ASN A 3 19.13 13.42 2.04
C ASN A 3 19.99 12.21 2.46
N PRO A 4 20.90 12.33 3.45
CA PRO A 4 21.79 11.24 3.88
C PRO A 4 21.03 9.95 4.21
N ALA A 5 19.85 10.02 4.81
CA ALA A 5 19.01 8.85 5.08
C ALA A 5 18.52 8.12 3.82
N GLN A 6 18.47 8.80 2.67
CA GLN A 6 18.05 8.21 1.39
C GLN A 6 19.19 7.42 0.76
N THR A 7 20.42 7.86 0.95
CA THR A 7 21.64 7.18 0.49
C THR A 7 21.83 5.85 1.23
N ASP A 8 21.60 5.85 2.55
CA ASP A 8 21.76 4.65 3.39
C ASP A 8 20.80 3.51 2.99
N ILE A 9 19.53 3.82 2.74
CA ILE A 9 18.53 2.80 2.34
C ILE A 9 18.90 2.18 0.98
N THR A 10 19.33 2.97 0.02
CA THR A 10 19.70 2.48 -1.33
C THR A 10 20.91 1.56 -1.26
N LEU A 11 21.93 1.90 -0.47
CA LEU A 11 23.10 1.05 -0.28
C LEU A 11 22.73 -0.29 0.40
N LEU A 12 21.91 -0.25 1.45
CA LEU A 12 21.43 -1.45 2.12
C LEU A 12 20.60 -2.35 1.17
N LEU A 13 19.80 -1.78 0.29
CA LEU A 13 19.05 -2.52 -0.72
C LEU A 13 19.95 -3.17 -1.76
N ASP A 14 21.01 -2.48 -2.19
CA ASP A 14 22.00 -3.05 -3.11
C ASP A 14 22.75 -4.23 -2.47
N ASP A 15 23.11 -4.11 -1.21
CA ASP A 15 23.73 -5.18 -0.45
C ASP A 15 22.81 -6.38 -0.30
N PHE A 16 21.53 -6.16 -0.03
CA PHE A 16 20.52 -7.22 0.03
C PHE A 16 20.38 -7.96 -1.31
N ARG A 17 20.33 -7.23 -2.42
CA ARG A 17 20.25 -7.80 -3.79
C ARG A 17 21.49 -8.62 -4.15
N ASN A 18 22.66 -8.24 -3.64
CA ASN A 18 23.92 -8.96 -3.82
C ASN A 18 24.05 -10.20 -2.93
N GLY A 19 22.95 -10.67 -2.33
CA GLY A 19 22.85 -11.92 -1.59
C GLY A 19 23.09 -11.82 -0.10
N ARG A 20 23.35 -10.63 0.44
CA ARG A 20 23.51 -10.39 1.89
C ARG A 20 22.13 -10.25 2.55
N LYS A 21 21.40 -11.36 2.72
CA LYS A 21 20.01 -11.34 3.23
C LYS A 21 19.88 -10.82 4.66
N GLU A 22 20.92 -10.95 5.48
CA GLU A 22 21.00 -10.42 6.85
C GLU A 22 20.89 -8.90 6.92
N ILE A 23 21.15 -8.20 5.81
CA ILE A 23 21.00 -6.75 5.70
C ILE A 23 19.56 -6.28 5.96
N ILE A 24 18.57 -7.15 5.77
CA ILE A 24 17.17 -6.81 6.09
C ILE A 24 17.02 -6.40 7.57
N ASN A 25 17.79 -6.98 8.48
CA ASN A 25 17.79 -6.64 9.89
C ASN A 25 18.40 -5.26 10.17
N GLN A 26 19.30 -4.78 9.31
CA GLN A 26 19.85 -3.43 9.38
C GLN A 26 18.92 -2.41 8.70
N LEU A 27 18.22 -2.82 7.66
CA LEU A 27 17.28 -1.98 6.94
C LEU A 27 16.06 -1.63 7.81
N LEU A 28 15.54 -2.59 8.60
CA LEU A 28 14.34 -2.38 9.41
C LEU A 28 14.43 -1.19 10.37
N PRO A 29 15.47 -1.02 11.21
CA PRO A 29 15.57 0.14 12.11
C PRO A 29 15.54 1.47 11.36
N VAL A 30 16.13 1.53 10.16
CA VAL A 30 16.22 2.75 9.33
C VAL A 30 14.83 3.11 8.77
N VAL A 31 14.08 2.12 8.30
CA VAL A 31 12.77 2.34 7.67
C VAL A 31 11.59 2.25 8.63
N TYR A 32 11.79 1.76 9.86
CA TYR A 32 10.71 1.46 10.81
C TYR A 32 9.77 2.64 11.06
N LYS A 33 10.32 3.83 11.26
CA LYS A 33 9.52 5.04 11.52
C LYS A 33 8.58 5.36 10.35
N GLU A 34 9.03 5.15 9.12
CA GLU A 34 8.25 5.40 7.92
C GLU A 34 7.23 4.28 7.68
N LEU A 35 7.63 3.01 7.87
CA LEU A 35 6.70 1.88 7.82
C LEU A 35 5.59 2.03 8.84
N ARG A 36 5.91 2.48 10.06
CA ARG A 36 4.91 2.76 11.09
C ARG A 36 3.97 3.91 10.69
N ARG A 37 4.50 4.98 10.07
CA ARG A 37 3.68 6.07 9.56
C ARG A 37 2.75 5.60 8.44
N LEU A 38 3.24 4.74 7.56
CA LEU A 38 2.47 4.12 6.49
C LEU A 38 1.35 3.25 7.07
N ALA A 39 1.67 2.34 7.97
CA ALA A 39 0.69 1.48 8.65
C ALA A 39 -0.36 2.31 9.41
N SER A 40 0.05 3.39 10.09
CA SER A 40 -0.86 4.30 10.80
C SER A 40 -1.82 5.04 9.85
N ARG A 41 -1.44 5.28 8.58
CA ARG A 41 -2.37 5.87 7.58
C ARG A 41 -3.51 4.92 7.25
N TYR A 42 -3.24 3.63 7.18
CA TYR A 42 -4.28 2.62 6.97
C TYR A 42 -5.21 2.45 8.17
N LEU A 43 -4.69 2.61 9.39
CA LEU A 43 -5.40 2.32 10.63
C LEU A 43 -5.89 3.58 11.38
N ARG A 44 -5.85 4.75 10.73
CA ARG A 44 -6.17 6.05 11.32
C ARG A 44 -7.66 6.16 11.63
N LYS A 45 -8.05 5.98 12.86
CA LYS A 45 -9.35 6.17 13.52
C LYS A 45 -9.93 4.97 14.26
N GLU A 46 -9.18 3.90 14.47
CA GLU A 46 -9.66 2.84 15.35
C GLU A 46 -9.32 3.14 16.82
N TYR A 47 -10.24 3.80 17.54
CA TYR A 47 -10.05 4.03 18.97
C TYR A 47 -10.61 2.91 19.85
N ASN A 48 -11.47 2.00 19.37
CA ASN A 48 -12.21 1.09 20.25
C ASN A 48 -12.43 -0.37 19.83
N ASN A 49 -12.00 -0.84 18.65
CA ASN A 49 -12.14 -2.27 18.33
C ASN A 49 -10.99 -2.78 17.47
N ARG A 50 -9.98 -3.29 18.14
CA ARG A 50 -8.68 -3.68 17.59
C ARG A 50 -8.80 -4.86 16.65
N THR A 51 -8.79 -4.58 15.37
CA THR A 51 -8.71 -5.62 14.35
C THR A 51 -7.26 -6.03 14.15
N ILE A 52 -6.35 -5.06 13.98
CA ILE A 52 -4.89 -5.23 13.93
C ILE A 52 -4.24 -3.92 14.41
N GLN A 53 -3.16 -4.02 15.17
CA GLN A 53 -2.44 -2.83 15.63
C GLN A 53 -1.41 -2.37 14.59
N THR A 54 -1.10 -1.06 14.58
CA THR A 54 -0.08 -0.48 13.70
C THR A 54 1.25 -1.25 13.79
N THR A 55 1.68 -1.60 15.00
CA THR A 55 2.93 -2.34 15.24
C THR A 55 2.86 -3.76 14.68
N GLU A 56 1.73 -4.43 14.84
CA GLU A 56 1.46 -5.77 14.33
C GLU A 56 1.49 -5.77 12.78
N LEU A 57 0.81 -4.81 12.15
CA LEU A 57 0.83 -4.66 10.69
C LEU A 57 2.25 -4.42 10.16
N VAL A 58 3.05 -3.57 10.83
CA VAL A 58 4.46 -3.35 10.46
C VAL A 58 5.26 -4.62 10.62
N HIS A 59 5.06 -5.36 11.72
CA HIS A 59 5.79 -6.59 12.00
C HIS A 59 5.45 -7.69 10.99
N GLU A 60 4.18 -7.91 10.68
CA GLU A 60 3.77 -8.89 9.66
C GLU A 60 4.28 -8.53 8.27
N ALA A 61 4.21 -7.24 7.88
CA ALA A 61 4.77 -6.79 6.62
C ALA A 61 6.29 -7.03 6.55
N TYR A 62 7.01 -6.76 7.65
CA TYR A 62 8.43 -7.06 7.75
C TYR A 62 8.74 -8.54 7.59
N LEU A 63 8.04 -9.41 8.31
CA LEU A 63 8.23 -10.86 8.20
C LEU A 63 7.99 -11.35 6.77
N LYS A 64 6.96 -10.82 6.10
CA LYS A 64 6.66 -11.13 4.70
C LYS A 64 7.78 -10.67 3.76
N LEU A 65 8.33 -9.48 3.98
CA LEU A 65 9.47 -8.95 3.23
C LEU A 65 10.74 -9.77 3.51
N ALA A 66 11.05 -10.04 4.77
CA ALA A 66 12.23 -10.81 5.16
C ALA A 66 12.21 -12.25 4.66
N GLY A 67 11.02 -12.87 4.58
CA GLY A 67 10.82 -14.21 4.05
C GLY A 67 10.80 -14.30 2.53
N SER A 68 10.69 -13.16 1.84
CA SER A 68 10.74 -13.12 0.39
C SER A 68 12.20 -13.22 -0.09
N SER A 69 12.47 -14.18 -0.97
CA SER A 69 13.82 -14.41 -1.51
C SER A 69 14.29 -13.27 -2.41
N ASP A 70 13.40 -12.38 -2.82
CA ASP A 70 13.68 -11.41 -3.86
C ASP A 70 12.93 -10.08 -3.60
N ILE A 71 13.55 -9.21 -2.80
CA ILE A 71 13.09 -7.81 -2.73
C ILE A 71 13.72 -7.07 -3.91
N ALA A 72 13.00 -7.05 -5.05
CA ALA A 72 13.45 -6.40 -6.28
C ALA A 72 13.48 -4.85 -6.20
N ALA A 73 13.61 -4.27 -4.99
CA ALA A 73 13.69 -2.84 -4.80
C ALA A 73 15.10 -2.32 -5.11
N LYS A 74 15.20 -1.39 -6.04
CA LYS A 74 16.46 -0.73 -6.42
C LYS A 74 16.70 0.58 -5.67
N ASN A 75 15.65 1.14 -5.09
CA ASN A 75 15.71 2.39 -4.34
C ASN A 75 14.65 2.42 -3.23
N ARG A 76 14.74 3.48 -2.41
CA ARG A 76 13.83 3.71 -1.29
C ARG A 76 12.34 3.71 -1.71
N ALA A 77 12.00 4.40 -2.81
CA ALA A 77 10.62 4.52 -3.24
C ALA A 77 10.03 3.16 -3.66
N GLN A 78 10.80 2.34 -4.39
CA GLN A 78 10.41 0.97 -4.73
C GLN A 78 10.23 0.10 -3.49
N PHE A 79 11.12 0.20 -2.51
CA PHE A 79 10.99 -0.54 -1.24
C PHE A 79 9.67 -0.22 -0.52
N PHE A 80 9.34 1.07 -0.36
CA PHE A 80 8.09 1.47 0.26
C PHE A 80 6.86 1.09 -0.56
N GLY A 81 6.97 1.04 -1.90
CA GLY A 81 5.94 0.50 -2.77
C GLY A 81 5.65 -0.97 -2.50
N ILE A 82 6.68 -1.79 -2.35
CA ILE A 82 6.55 -3.22 -2.02
C ILE A 82 5.99 -3.40 -0.60
N ALA A 83 6.48 -2.63 0.37
CA ALA A 83 6.01 -2.69 1.75
C ALA A 83 4.52 -2.31 1.86
N ALA A 84 4.09 -1.27 1.15
CA ALA A 84 2.70 -0.83 1.12
C ALA A 84 1.77 -1.90 0.52
N ASN A 85 2.20 -2.53 -0.58
CA ASN A 85 1.44 -3.64 -1.17
C ASN A 85 1.34 -4.83 -0.21
N SER A 86 2.43 -5.17 0.49
CA SER A 86 2.40 -6.21 1.52
C SER A 86 1.44 -5.88 2.65
N MET A 87 1.43 -4.63 3.15
CA MET A 87 0.49 -4.17 4.17
C MET A 87 -0.96 -4.24 3.68
N ARG A 88 -1.23 -3.82 2.44
CA ARG A 88 -2.56 -3.94 1.83
C ARG A 88 -3.04 -5.39 1.82
N GLN A 89 -2.20 -6.32 1.35
CA GLN A 89 -2.54 -7.74 1.30
C GLN A 89 -2.86 -8.30 2.69
N ILE A 90 -2.07 -7.96 3.72
CA ILE A 90 -2.32 -8.36 5.10
C ILE A 90 -3.69 -7.87 5.58
N LEU A 91 -4.00 -6.60 5.31
CA LEU A 91 -5.30 -6.01 5.68
C LEU A 91 -6.47 -6.66 4.95
N VAL A 92 -6.31 -6.95 3.66
CA VAL A 92 -7.32 -7.66 2.85
C VAL A 92 -7.56 -9.07 3.38
N ASP A 93 -6.49 -9.83 3.65
CA ASP A 93 -6.58 -11.18 4.20
C ASP A 93 -7.28 -11.18 5.56
N TYR A 94 -6.96 -10.19 6.39
CA TYR A 94 -7.59 -10.00 7.68
C TYR A 94 -9.09 -9.65 7.53
N ALA A 95 -9.42 -8.71 6.64
CA ALA A 95 -10.80 -8.33 6.36
C ALA A 95 -11.62 -9.52 5.84
N ARG A 96 -11.06 -10.32 4.93
CA ARG A 96 -11.71 -11.54 4.40
C ARG A 96 -11.97 -12.58 5.49
N LYS A 97 -11.00 -12.83 6.38
CA LYS A 97 -11.16 -13.74 7.52
C LYS A 97 -12.30 -13.27 8.45
N LYS A 98 -12.33 -11.98 8.77
CA LYS A 98 -13.37 -11.40 9.65
C LYS A 98 -14.75 -11.40 8.99
N HIS A 99 -14.82 -11.13 7.68
CA HIS A 99 -16.06 -11.20 6.91
C HIS A 99 -16.63 -12.61 6.85
N ALA A 100 -15.81 -13.63 6.73
CA ALA A 100 -16.25 -15.03 6.74
C ALA A 100 -16.93 -15.44 8.06
N VAL A 101 -16.58 -14.79 9.17
CA VAL A 101 -17.16 -15.02 10.50
C VAL A 101 -18.47 -14.22 10.70
N LYS A 102 -18.61 -13.05 10.05
CA LYS A 102 -19.81 -12.19 10.12
C LYS A 102 -20.60 -12.27 8.81
N ARG A 103 -21.53 -13.18 8.66
CA ARG A 103 -22.51 -13.14 7.57
C ARG A 103 -23.58 -12.10 7.89
N GLY A 104 -23.56 -10.98 7.19
CA GLY A 104 -24.58 -9.94 7.16
C GLY A 104 -24.09 -8.60 7.73
N GLY A 105 -23.84 -7.64 6.89
CA GLY A 105 -23.57 -6.26 7.26
C GLY A 105 -23.80 -5.30 6.09
N ASP A 106 -24.44 -4.16 6.38
CA ASP A 106 -24.73 -3.09 5.44
C ASP A 106 -23.44 -2.52 4.82
N PHE A 107 -23.48 -2.24 3.51
CA PHE A 107 -22.38 -1.59 2.79
C PHE A 107 -22.27 -0.12 3.20
N ALA A 108 -21.16 0.25 3.81
CA ALA A 108 -20.86 1.63 4.14
C ALA A 108 -20.45 2.43 2.89
N ARG A 109 -20.94 3.67 2.80
CA ARG A 109 -20.69 4.61 1.68
C ARG A 109 -19.18 4.90 1.56
N ILE A 110 -18.61 4.65 0.38
CA ILE A 110 -17.20 4.83 0.12
C ILE A 110 -16.98 6.19 -0.54
N THR A 111 -16.25 7.09 0.10
CA THR A 111 -15.82 8.36 -0.49
C THR A 111 -14.30 8.35 -0.64
N LEU A 112 -13.80 8.46 -1.87
CA LEU A 112 -12.38 8.55 -2.18
C LEU A 112 -11.92 10.02 -2.00
N TYR A 113 -11.51 10.38 -0.80
CA TYR A 113 -10.73 11.61 -0.56
C TYR A 113 -9.23 11.32 -0.75
N GLU A 114 -8.41 12.37 -0.87
CA GLU A 114 -6.95 12.25 -1.01
C GLU A 114 -6.28 11.48 0.12
N ASP A 115 -6.95 11.39 1.30
CA ASP A 115 -6.59 10.55 2.42
C ASP A 115 -7.69 9.50 2.67
N ILE A 116 -7.55 8.29 2.16
CA ILE A 116 -8.42 7.19 2.61
C ILE A 116 -8.03 6.82 4.03
N VAL A 117 -8.94 7.11 4.91
CA VAL A 117 -8.89 6.69 6.32
C VAL A 117 -9.82 5.50 6.44
N LEU A 118 -9.27 4.33 6.75
CA LEU A 118 -10.05 3.14 7.09
C LEU A 118 -10.61 3.32 8.50
N THR A 119 -11.93 3.20 8.65
CA THR A 119 -12.62 3.25 9.94
C THR A 119 -13.11 1.85 10.34
N GLU A 120 -13.49 1.70 11.61
CA GLU A 120 -14.05 0.45 12.11
C GLU A 120 -15.33 0.08 11.35
N GLY A 121 -15.39 -1.17 10.87
CA GLY A 121 -16.44 -1.62 9.94
C GLY A 121 -16.00 -1.65 8.47
N ASP A 122 -14.85 -1.07 8.13
CA ASP A 122 -14.35 -0.92 6.76
C ASP A 122 -13.79 -2.22 6.12
N ASN A 123 -14.00 -3.40 6.73
CA ASN A 123 -13.56 -4.66 6.12
C ASN A 123 -14.15 -4.85 4.72
N ASP A 124 -15.43 -4.53 4.55
CA ASP A 124 -16.11 -4.62 3.26
C ASP A 124 -15.57 -3.61 2.26
N ARG A 125 -15.17 -2.45 2.78
CA ARG A 125 -14.55 -1.37 2.02
C ARG A 125 -13.14 -1.74 1.55
N ILE A 126 -12.32 -2.36 2.40
CA ILE A 126 -11.00 -2.88 2.03
C ILE A 126 -11.15 -3.91 0.91
N ILE A 127 -12.10 -4.85 1.07
CA ILE A 127 -12.39 -5.87 0.07
C ILE A 127 -12.90 -5.26 -1.23
N ALA A 128 -13.78 -4.26 -1.17
CA ALA A 128 -14.31 -3.57 -2.34
C ALA A 128 -13.21 -2.85 -3.13
N ILE A 129 -12.31 -2.14 -2.43
CA ILE A 129 -11.15 -1.47 -3.03
C ILE A 129 -10.20 -2.50 -3.66
N ASP A 130 -9.92 -3.60 -2.98
CA ASP A 130 -9.06 -4.67 -3.49
C ASP A 130 -9.63 -5.29 -4.77
N ASN A 131 -10.94 -5.59 -4.79
CA ASN A 131 -11.63 -6.08 -5.97
C ASN A 131 -11.63 -5.07 -7.13
N ALA A 132 -11.84 -3.79 -6.84
CA ALA A 132 -11.79 -2.73 -7.86
C ALA A 132 -10.38 -2.59 -8.45
N LEU A 133 -9.34 -2.68 -7.62
CA LEU A 133 -7.95 -2.69 -8.08
C LEU A 133 -7.60 -3.91 -8.91
N THR A 134 -8.11 -5.09 -8.56
CA THR A 134 -7.93 -6.30 -9.38
C THR A 134 -8.52 -6.09 -10.77
N LYS A 135 -9.77 -5.60 -10.85
CA LYS A 135 -10.40 -5.27 -12.14
C LYS A 135 -9.64 -4.19 -12.92
N LEU A 136 -9.14 -3.16 -12.23
CA LEU A 136 -8.33 -2.13 -12.88
C LEU A 136 -7.03 -2.72 -13.43
N GLY A 137 -6.41 -3.64 -12.71
CA GLY A 137 -5.20 -4.35 -13.15
C GLY A 137 -5.43 -5.20 -14.40
N ASP A 138 -6.59 -5.85 -14.49
CA ASP A 138 -6.98 -6.64 -15.67
C ASP A 138 -7.21 -5.76 -16.92
N ILE A 139 -7.62 -4.49 -16.73
CA ILE A 139 -7.85 -3.52 -17.80
C ILE A 139 -6.56 -2.76 -18.15
N ASP A 140 -5.85 -2.27 -17.15
CA ASP A 140 -4.61 -1.50 -17.31
C ASP A 140 -3.72 -1.65 -16.06
N GLU A 141 -2.72 -2.53 -16.16
CA GLU A 141 -1.76 -2.81 -15.09
C GLU A 141 -0.99 -1.55 -14.65
N ARG A 142 -0.72 -0.64 -15.59
CA ARG A 142 0.02 0.60 -15.31
C ARG A 142 -0.81 1.56 -14.45
N LEU A 143 -2.09 1.73 -14.75
CA LEU A 143 -3.01 2.51 -13.92
C LEU A 143 -3.14 1.93 -12.51
N CYS A 144 -3.29 0.60 -12.41
CA CYS A 144 -3.33 -0.09 -11.14
C CYS A 144 -2.04 0.16 -10.32
N ARG A 145 -0.88 0.05 -10.96
CA ARG A 145 0.41 0.29 -10.32
C ARG A 145 0.56 1.73 -9.83
N ILE A 146 0.09 2.71 -10.57
CA ILE A 146 0.07 4.13 -10.14
C ILE A 146 -0.81 4.30 -8.89
N VAL A 147 -1.98 3.64 -8.85
CA VAL A 147 -2.83 3.66 -7.65
C VAL A 147 -2.10 3.06 -6.45
N GLU A 148 -1.46 1.93 -6.61
CA GLU A 148 -0.70 1.29 -5.53
C GLU A 148 0.38 2.22 -4.97
N LEU A 149 1.17 2.84 -5.84
CA LEU A 149 2.25 3.73 -5.44
C LEU A 149 1.75 5.05 -4.83
N ARG A 150 0.73 5.66 -5.43
CA ARG A 150 0.20 6.95 -4.95
C ARG A 150 -0.65 6.81 -3.72
N PHE A 151 -1.57 5.88 -3.77
CA PHE A 151 -2.60 5.72 -2.77
C PHE A 151 -2.11 4.92 -1.56
N PHE A 152 -1.60 3.72 -1.79
CA PHE A 152 -1.19 2.84 -0.71
C PHE A 152 0.20 3.18 -0.14
N SER A 153 1.18 3.48 -1.00
CA SER A 153 2.53 3.84 -0.52
C SER A 153 2.66 5.30 -0.11
N GLY A 154 1.76 6.17 -0.60
CA GLY A 154 1.82 7.61 -0.37
C GLY A 154 3.00 8.29 -1.05
N LEU A 155 3.54 7.68 -2.11
CA LEU A 155 4.60 8.30 -2.90
C LEU A 155 4.09 9.58 -3.57
N SER A 156 4.93 10.58 -3.67
CA SER A 156 4.68 11.79 -4.45
C SER A 156 4.59 11.47 -5.95
N ILE A 157 4.11 12.42 -6.73
CA ILE A 157 4.08 12.27 -8.19
C ILE A 157 5.48 12.03 -8.75
N ASP A 158 6.47 12.76 -8.24
CA ASP A 158 7.87 12.66 -8.70
C ASP A 158 8.49 11.32 -8.31
N GLU A 159 8.29 10.84 -7.08
CA GLU A 159 8.73 9.51 -6.66
C GLU A 159 8.04 8.40 -7.47
N THR A 160 6.74 8.56 -7.78
CA THR A 160 6.00 7.61 -8.62
C THR A 160 6.55 7.60 -10.04
N ALA A 161 6.84 8.77 -10.61
CA ALA A 161 7.45 8.92 -11.93
C ALA A 161 8.81 8.23 -12.00
N GLU A 162 9.65 8.40 -10.98
CA GLU A 162 10.94 7.72 -10.84
C GLU A 162 10.78 6.19 -10.80
N VAL A 163 9.88 5.67 -9.94
CA VAL A 163 9.63 4.22 -9.81
C VAL A 163 9.11 3.60 -11.10
N MET A 164 8.20 4.31 -11.79
CA MET A 164 7.57 3.85 -13.03
C MET A 164 8.41 4.12 -14.28
N ASN A 165 9.48 4.91 -14.17
CA ASN A 165 10.30 5.39 -15.27
C ASN A 165 9.46 6.10 -16.37
N ILE A 166 8.57 6.99 -15.95
CA ILE A 166 7.71 7.83 -16.82
C ILE A 166 7.75 9.28 -16.35
N SER A 167 7.19 10.20 -17.15
CA SER A 167 7.16 11.62 -16.77
C SER A 167 6.15 11.90 -15.65
N ALA A 168 6.43 12.91 -14.82
CA ALA A 168 5.52 13.39 -13.77
C ALA A 168 4.16 13.84 -14.36
N SER A 169 4.14 14.41 -15.56
CA SER A 169 2.92 14.79 -16.27
C SER A 169 2.08 13.57 -16.67
N THR A 170 2.72 12.48 -17.07
CA THR A 170 2.06 11.20 -17.34
C THR A 170 1.44 10.64 -16.06
N VAL A 171 2.18 10.64 -14.95
CA VAL A 171 1.66 10.21 -13.64
C VAL A 171 0.43 11.03 -13.24
N LYS A 172 0.48 12.36 -13.36
CA LYS A 172 -0.66 13.23 -13.04
C LYS A 172 -1.92 12.87 -13.82
N ARG A 173 -1.78 12.70 -15.14
CA ARG A 173 -2.91 12.37 -16.04
C ARG A 173 -3.47 10.99 -15.70
N GLU A 174 -2.61 10.00 -15.57
CA GLU A 174 -3.02 8.62 -15.33
C GLU A 174 -3.57 8.42 -13.92
N TRP A 175 -3.04 9.13 -12.92
CA TRP A 175 -3.62 9.17 -11.58
C TRP A 175 -5.03 9.75 -11.57
N ALA A 176 -5.29 10.82 -12.31
CA ALA A 176 -6.63 11.39 -12.45
C ALA A 176 -7.61 10.41 -13.11
N LEU A 177 -7.17 9.72 -14.16
CA LEU A 177 -7.96 8.70 -14.86
C LEU A 177 -8.27 7.50 -13.94
N ALA A 178 -7.27 6.99 -13.25
CA ALA A 178 -7.43 5.86 -12.32
C ALA A 178 -8.39 6.19 -11.17
N LYS A 179 -8.29 7.41 -10.59
CA LYS A 179 -9.24 7.85 -9.55
C LYS A 179 -10.67 7.92 -10.07
N ALA A 180 -10.89 8.48 -11.25
CA ALA A 180 -12.22 8.59 -11.85
C ALA A 180 -12.83 7.20 -12.11
N TRP A 181 -12.03 6.26 -12.61
CA TRP A 181 -12.45 4.89 -12.85
C TRP A 181 -12.82 4.16 -11.54
N LEU A 182 -11.95 4.25 -10.53
CA LEU A 182 -12.19 3.64 -9.22
C LEU A 182 -13.44 4.21 -8.55
N PHE A 183 -13.65 5.52 -8.64
CA PHE A 183 -14.83 6.16 -8.10
C PHE A 183 -16.11 5.59 -8.71
N ARG A 184 -16.17 5.50 -10.03
CA ARG A 184 -17.31 4.90 -10.75
C ARG A 184 -17.53 3.43 -10.36
N GLU A 185 -16.48 2.62 -10.37
CA GLU A 185 -16.58 1.18 -10.03
C GLU A 185 -17.09 0.95 -8.60
N LEU A 186 -16.70 1.82 -7.66
CA LEU A 186 -17.12 1.74 -6.27
C LEU A 186 -18.55 2.27 -6.05
N GLU A 187 -19.03 3.24 -6.84
CA GLU A 187 -20.41 3.72 -6.79
C GLU A 187 -21.41 2.72 -7.41
N GLU A 188 -21.09 2.12 -8.54
CA GLU A 188 -21.94 1.13 -9.21
C GLU A 188 -22.25 -0.07 -8.30
N ARG A 189 -21.33 -0.45 -7.44
CA ARG A 189 -21.55 -1.53 -6.44
C ARG A 189 -22.46 -1.16 -5.28
N GLN A 190 -22.70 0.11 -5.05
CA GLN A 190 -23.60 0.59 -3.99
C GLN A 190 -25.06 0.67 -4.45
N SER A 191 -25.28 0.54 -5.75
CA SER A 191 -26.63 0.63 -6.36
C SER A 191 -27.28 -0.74 -6.61
N LEU A 192 -26.58 -1.84 -6.28
CA LEU A 192 -27.03 -3.23 -6.39
C LEU A 192 -27.25 -3.86 -5.01
#